data_3c96311a25e9238fc5188ed4d20fe981
#
_entry.id   3c96311a25e9238fc5188ed4d20fe981
#
_cell.length_a   1.000
_cell.length_b   1.000
_cell.length_c   1.000
_cell.angle_alpha   90.00
_cell.angle_beta   90.00
_cell.angle_gamma   90.00
#
_symmetry.space_group_name_H-M   'P 1'
#
loop_
_entity.id
_entity.type
_entity.pdbx_description
1 polymer ?
#
loop_
_entity_poly.entity_id
_entity_poly.type
_entity_poly.pdbx_seq_one_letter_code
_entity_poly.pdbx_strand_id
1 'polypeptide(L)'
;MTHAERLAELTIAFNESMARMLARLDAATPEQLATKPDGGGWSPAEVAWHVGVINEAFAGLIDGSIPKARPAPEGFVETPWSSIAAQVPVKLDAPFQFHPPAGVSADAAMAKLRGSQQRMVEALASLEESRAGLTVKSTVGTPINLYQVGIWAAAHVARHNAQIKRGLGV
;
A
#
# COMPACT_ATOMS: atom_id res chain seq x y z
N MET A 1 5.16 21.42 9.90
CA MET A 1 5.87 20.40 9.08
C MET A 1 5.92 20.90 7.65
N THR A 2 7.11 21.08 7.10
CA THR A 2 7.34 21.50 5.72
C THR A 2 6.98 20.38 4.73
N HIS A 3 6.89 20.68 3.43
CA HIS A 3 6.70 19.69 2.38
C HIS A 3 7.80 18.60 2.41
N ALA A 4 9.05 19.02 2.50
CA ALA A 4 10.19 18.09 2.54
C ALA A 4 10.16 17.16 3.77
N GLU A 5 9.81 17.70 4.95
CA GLU A 5 9.66 16.88 6.17
C GLU A 5 8.53 15.87 6.03
N ARG A 6 7.39 16.26 5.43
CA ARG A 6 6.26 15.35 5.16
C ARG A 6 6.68 14.20 4.25
N LEU A 7 7.36 14.51 3.14
CA LEU A 7 7.83 13.48 2.21
C LEU A 7 8.84 12.53 2.85
N ALA A 8 9.76 13.05 3.65
CA ALA A 8 10.73 12.23 4.38
C ALA A 8 10.03 11.27 5.35
N GLU A 9 9.08 11.76 6.14
CA GLU A 9 8.30 10.95 7.09
C GLU A 9 7.49 9.86 6.38
N LEU A 10 6.83 10.19 5.27
CA LEU A 10 6.08 9.22 4.46
C LEU A 10 6.98 8.13 3.88
N THR A 11 8.12 8.53 3.33
CA THR A 11 9.10 7.60 2.74
C THR A 11 9.65 6.65 3.80
N ILE A 12 9.97 7.15 4.99
CA ILE A 12 10.44 6.34 6.13
C ILE A 12 9.35 5.34 6.54
N ALA A 13 8.13 5.82 6.81
CA ALA A 13 7.02 4.97 7.26
C ALA A 13 6.69 3.86 6.25
N PHE A 14 6.68 4.19 4.95
CA PHE A 14 6.43 3.22 3.89
C PHE A 14 7.57 2.19 3.80
N ASN A 15 8.82 2.63 3.77
CA ASN A 15 9.98 1.74 3.70
C ASN A 15 10.10 0.81 4.91
N GLU A 16 9.82 1.29 6.12
CA GLU A 16 9.80 0.45 7.31
C GLU A 16 8.71 -0.62 7.25
N SER A 17 7.51 -0.27 6.74
CA SER A 17 6.42 -1.23 6.56
C SER A 17 6.79 -2.30 5.53
N MET A 18 7.39 -1.89 4.41
CA MET A 18 7.89 -2.79 3.36
C MET A 18 9.02 -3.68 3.86
N ALA A 19 9.99 -3.13 4.60
CA ALA A 19 11.11 -3.91 5.13
C ALA A 19 10.64 -5.03 6.05
N ARG A 20 9.68 -4.76 6.94
CA ARG A 20 9.08 -5.79 7.81
C ARG A 20 8.35 -6.87 7.02
N MET A 21 7.63 -6.52 5.97
CA MET A 21 6.94 -7.49 5.11
C MET A 21 7.94 -8.33 4.32
N LEU A 22 8.91 -7.71 3.66
CA LEU A 22 9.94 -8.39 2.86
C LEU A 22 10.77 -9.34 3.71
N ALA A 23 11.23 -8.90 4.89
CA ALA A 23 12.00 -9.77 5.81
C ALA A 23 11.23 -11.04 6.19
N ARG A 24 9.91 -10.93 6.40
CA ARG A 24 9.05 -12.08 6.71
C ARG A 24 8.91 -13.03 5.53
N LEU A 25 8.69 -12.47 4.33
CA LEU A 25 8.54 -13.27 3.10
C LEU A 25 9.85 -13.94 2.70
N ASP A 26 11.00 -13.25 2.84
CA ASP A 26 12.33 -13.79 2.54
C ASP A 26 12.74 -14.91 3.51
N ALA A 27 12.20 -14.93 4.73
CA ALA A 27 12.45 -16.00 5.70
C ALA A 27 11.56 -17.24 5.49
N ALA A 28 10.53 -17.16 4.66
CA ALA A 28 9.60 -18.26 4.40
C ALA A 28 10.11 -19.14 3.25
N THR A 29 9.80 -20.45 3.33
CA THR A 29 10.11 -21.38 2.22
C THR A 29 9.15 -21.15 1.04
N PRO A 30 9.53 -21.53 -0.20
CA PRO A 30 8.62 -21.46 -1.35
C PRO A 30 7.29 -22.18 -1.13
N GLU A 31 7.31 -23.30 -0.42
CA GLU A 31 6.11 -24.06 -0.07
C GLU A 31 5.20 -23.26 0.88
N GLN A 32 5.76 -22.63 1.94
CA GLN A 32 5.01 -21.77 2.85
C GLN A 32 4.40 -20.57 2.12
N LEU A 33 5.13 -19.97 1.17
CA LEU A 33 4.64 -18.86 0.38
C LEU A 33 3.47 -19.24 -0.53
N ALA A 34 3.44 -20.48 -1.04
CA ALA A 34 2.38 -20.96 -1.92
C ALA A 34 1.16 -21.52 -1.18
N THR A 35 1.30 -21.87 0.09
CA THR A 35 0.24 -22.54 0.87
C THR A 35 -0.87 -21.55 1.26
N LYS A 36 -2.11 -21.87 0.93
CA LYS A 36 -3.27 -21.12 1.38
C LYS A 36 -3.62 -21.46 2.84
N PRO A 37 -4.11 -20.48 3.63
CA PRO A 37 -4.59 -20.75 4.98
C PRO A 37 -5.75 -21.76 5.00
N ASP A 38 -5.86 -22.58 6.05
CA ASP A 38 -6.91 -23.59 6.22
C ASP A 38 -8.34 -23.02 6.16
N GLY A 39 -8.53 -21.79 6.59
CA GLY A 39 -9.81 -21.07 6.52
C GLY A 39 -10.12 -20.45 5.15
N GLY A 40 -9.30 -20.72 4.12
CA GLY A 40 -9.43 -20.09 2.81
C GLY A 40 -8.77 -18.70 2.76
N GLY A 41 -8.81 -18.08 1.58
CA GLY A 41 -8.19 -16.78 1.32
C GLY A 41 -6.91 -16.92 0.48
N TRP A 42 -6.11 -15.86 0.49
CA TRP A 42 -4.88 -15.79 -0.31
C TRP A 42 -3.68 -16.39 0.42
N SER A 43 -2.82 -17.07 -0.33
CA SER A 43 -1.51 -17.47 0.13
C SER A 43 -0.62 -16.24 0.40
N PRO A 44 0.49 -16.37 1.16
CA PRO A 44 1.43 -15.26 1.34
C PRO A 44 1.95 -14.66 0.03
N ALA A 45 2.20 -15.46 -1.00
CA ALA A 45 2.60 -14.99 -2.32
C ALA A 45 1.47 -14.19 -3.00
N GLU A 46 0.23 -14.68 -2.94
CA GLU A 46 -0.95 -13.96 -3.48
C GLU A 46 -1.16 -12.61 -2.75
N VAL A 47 -0.97 -12.56 -1.44
CA VAL A 47 -1.03 -11.31 -0.66
C VAL A 47 0.09 -10.36 -1.07
N ALA A 48 1.32 -10.84 -1.22
CA ALA A 48 2.47 -10.03 -1.65
C ALA A 48 2.24 -9.41 -3.04
N TRP A 49 1.70 -10.19 -3.98
CA TRP A 49 1.37 -9.70 -5.32
C TRP A 49 0.28 -8.60 -5.26
N HIS A 50 -0.78 -8.84 -4.47
CA HIS A 50 -1.84 -7.84 -4.26
C HIS A 50 -1.30 -6.52 -3.70
N VAL A 51 -0.46 -6.58 -2.67
CA VAL A 51 0.18 -5.39 -2.10
C VAL A 51 1.01 -4.66 -3.14
N GLY A 52 1.75 -5.40 -3.98
CA GLY A 52 2.52 -4.81 -5.07
C GLY A 52 1.64 -4.01 -6.04
N VAL A 53 0.52 -4.57 -6.48
CA VAL A 53 -0.41 -3.89 -7.40
C VAL A 53 -1.05 -2.65 -6.77
N ILE A 54 -1.43 -2.73 -5.49
CA ILE A 54 -2.02 -1.59 -4.78
C ILE A 54 -0.99 -0.47 -4.57
N ASN A 55 0.27 -0.81 -4.26
CA ASN A 55 1.35 0.18 -4.15
C ASN A 55 1.57 0.91 -5.49
N GLU A 56 1.55 0.20 -6.62
CA GLU A 56 1.64 0.82 -7.95
C GLU A 56 0.47 1.76 -8.22
N ALA A 57 -0.75 1.39 -7.81
CA ALA A 57 -1.92 2.25 -7.94
C ALA A 57 -1.78 3.52 -7.08
N PHE A 58 -1.32 3.41 -5.84
CA PHE A 58 -1.05 4.58 -4.99
C PHE A 58 0.07 5.46 -5.57
N ALA A 59 1.14 4.87 -6.06
CA ALA A 59 2.20 5.60 -6.74
C ALA A 59 1.66 6.40 -7.94
N GLY A 60 0.81 5.77 -8.75
CA GLY A 60 0.17 6.42 -9.89
C GLY A 60 -0.76 7.58 -9.52
N LEU A 61 -1.44 7.53 -8.36
CA LEU A 61 -2.21 8.64 -7.84
C LEU A 61 -1.30 9.79 -7.41
N ILE A 62 -0.19 9.48 -6.73
CA ILE A 62 0.76 10.45 -6.19
C ILE A 62 1.49 11.18 -7.32
N ASP A 63 2.04 10.50 -8.32
CA ASP A 63 2.77 11.14 -9.42
C ASP A 63 1.86 11.65 -10.55
N GLY A 64 0.58 11.30 -10.54
CA GLY A 64 -0.42 11.76 -11.50
C GLY A 64 -0.53 10.92 -12.77
N SER A 65 0.21 9.82 -12.91
CA SER A 65 0.03 8.88 -14.03
C SER A 65 -1.37 8.23 -14.00
N ILE A 66 -2.01 8.17 -12.81
CA ILE A 66 -3.44 7.93 -12.66
C ILE A 66 -4.13 9.27 -12.36
N PRO A 67 -4.77 9.95 -13.33
CA PRO A 67 -5.22 11.33 -13.22
C PRO A 67 -6.57 11.45 -12.50
N LYS A 68 -6.67 10.90 -11.28
CA LYS A 68 -7.90 10.92 -10.46
C LYS A 68 -7.91 12.01 -9.37
N ALA A 69 -6.76 12.62 -9.08
CA ALA A 69 -6.68 13.69 -8.08
C ALA A 69 -7.42 14.96 -8.56
N ARG A 70 -8.13 15.60 -7.64
CA ARG A 70 -8.97 16.80 -7.89
C ARG A 70 -8.70 17.85 -6.79
N PRO A 71 -8.99 19.13 -7.03
CA PRO A 71 -8.99 20.13 -5.96
C PRO A 71 -9.77 19.64 -4.74
N ALA A 72 -9.27 19.96 -3.56
CA ALA A 72 -9.95 19.62 -2.32
C ALA A 72 -11.36 20.25 -2.29
N PRO A 73 -12.37 19.51 -1.82
CA PRO A 73 -13.72 20.07 -1.69
C PRO A 73 -13.73 21.20 -0.65
N GLU A 74 -14.72 22.09 -0.76
CA GLU A 74 -14.93 23.15 0.21
C GLU A 74 -15.06 22.56 1.63
N GLY A 75 -14.38 23.16 2.60
CA GLY A 75 -14.37 22.69 3.99
C GLY A 75 -13.53 21.43 4.23
N PHE A 76 -12.72 20.99 3.27
CA PHE A 76 -11.83 19.87 3.47
C PHE A 76 -10.88 20.13 4.65
N VAL A 77 -10.88 19.21 5.60
CA VAL A 77 -9.94 19.18 6.73
C VAL A 77 -9.11 17.90 6.63
N GLU A 78 -7.79 18.06 6.64
CA GLU A 78 -6.87 16.92 6.63
C GLU A 78 -7.06 16.08 7.90
N THR A 79 -7.38 14.81 7.73
CA THR A 79 -7.44 13.86 8.86
C THR A 79 -6.04 13.73 9.49
N PRO A 80 -5.92 13.74 10.82
CA PRO A 80 -4.64 13.51 11.49
C PRO A 80 -3.99 12.21 11.00
N TRP A 81 -2.71 12.26 10.69
CA TRP A 81 -2.00 11.12 10.11
C TRP A 81 -2.08 9.86 10.97
N SER A 82 -2.00 10.03 12.29
CA SER A 82 -2.17 8.92 13.24
C SER A 82 -3.54 8.22 13.14
N SER A 83 -4.56 8.91 12.61
CA SER A 83 -5.92 8.35 12.46
C SER A 83 -6.16 7.68 11.12
N ILE A 84 -5.28 7.88 10.13
CA ILE A 84 -5.45 7.29 8.79
C ILE A 84 -5.35 5.76 8.86
N ALA A 85 -4.41 5.23 9.63
CA ALA A 85 -4.23 3.78 9.77
C ALA A 85 -5.48 3.07 10.31
N ALA A 86 -6.25 3.74 11.19
CA ALA A 86 -7.49 3.21 11.71
C ALA A 86 -8.64 3.17 10.68
N GLN A 87 -8.52 3.96 9.60
CA GLN A 87 -9.51 4.00 8.51
C GLN A 87 -9.26 2.92 7.44
N VAL A 88 -8.08 2.29 7.43
CA VAL A 88 -7.79 1.17 6.50
C VAL A 88 -8.65 -0.03 6.92
N PRO A 89 -9.61 -0.48 6.09
CA PRO A 89 -10.54 -1.52 6.48
C PRO A 89 -9.84 -2.82 6.85
N VAL A 90 -10.24 -3.43 7.96
CA VAL A 90 -9.72 -4.74 8.38
C VAL A 90 -10.20 -5.85 7.45
N LYS A 91 -11.40 -5.72 6.91
CA LYS A 91 -11.99 -6.66 5.95
C LYS A 91 -12.73 -5.86 4.88
N LEU A 92 -12.15 -5.84 3.69
CA LEU A 92 -12.76 -5.30 2.48
C LEU A 92 -12.40 -6.25 1.35
N ASP A 93 -13.38 -6.67 0.56
CA ASP A 93 -13.12 -7.41 -0.65
C ASP A 93 -12.47 -6.47 -1.66
N ALA A 94 -11.25 -6.79 -2.07
CA ALA A 94 -10.55 -6.00 -3.05
C ALA A 94 -11.32 -6.05 -4.40
N PRO A 95 -11.42 -4.94 -5.14
CA PRO A 95 -11.91 -4.97 -6.49
C PRO A 95 -11.15 -6.00 -7.33
N PHE A 96 -11.84 -6.68 -8.25
CA PHE A 96 -11.30 -7.81 -9.02
C PHE A 96 -9.98 -7.48 -9.73
N GLN A 97 -9.80 -6.26 -10.22
CA GLN A 97 -8.57 -5.83 -10.88
C GLN A 97 -7.32 -5.86 -9.98
N PHE A 98 -7.49 -5.96 -8.66
CA PHE A 98 -6.41 -6.05 -7.69
C PHE A 98 -6.24 -7.47 -7.12
N HIS A 99 -7.00 -8.44 -7.64
CA HIS A 99 -6.83 -9.83 -7.25
C HIS A 99 -5.55 -10.39 -7.88
N PRO A 100 -4.83 -11.27 -7.15
CA PRO A 100 -3.70 -11.97 -7.72
C PRO A 100 -4.18 -12.90 -8.84
N PRO A 101 -3.37 -13.09 -9.90
CA PRO A 101 -3.68 -14.09 -10.91
C PRO A 101 -3.62 -15.49 -10.29
N ALA A 102 -4.43 -16.41 -10.84
CA ALA A 102 -4.39 -17.80 -10.39
C ALA A 102 -2.99 -18.40 -10.57
N GLY A 103 -2.47 -19.00 -9.50
CA GLY A 103 -1.17 -19.68 -9.54
C GLY A 103 0.03 -18.72 -9.64
N VAL A 104 -0.08 -17.49 -9.15
CA VAL A 104 1.06 -16.57 -9.08
C VAL A 104 2.20 -17.24 -8.29
N SER A 105 3.39 -17.29 -8.91
CA SER A 105 4.58 -17.85 -8.25
C SER A 105 5.11 -16.90 -7.16
N ALA A 106 5.81 -17.47 -6.17
CA ALA A 106 6.49 -16.68 -5.14
C ALA A 106 7.47 -15.68 -5.76
N ASP A 107 8.26 -16.09 -6.77
CA ASP A 107 9.23 -15.22 -7.43
C ASP A 107 8.54 -14.05 -8.14
N ALA A 108 7.45 -14.30 -8.87
CA ALA A 108 6.70 -13.24 -9.54
C ALA A 108 6.06 -12.27 -8.54
N ALA A 109 5.53 -12.78 -7.43
CA ALA A 109 4.95 -11.96 -6.37
C ALA A 109 6.01 -11.10 -5.68
N MET A 110 7.18 -11.66 -5.37
CA MET A 110 8.29 -10.95 -4.75
C MET A 110 8.89 -9.88 -5.69
N ALA A 111 9.04 -10.19 -6.98
CA ALA A 111 9.49 -9.22 -7.98
C ALA A 111 8.50 -8.05 -8.09
N LYS A 112 7.20 -8.33 -8.15
CA LYS A 112 6.14 -7.31 -8.16
C LYS A 112 6.19 -6.43 -6.91
N LEU A 113 6.30 -7.03 -5.74
CA LEU A 113 6.34 -6.33 -4.46
C LEU A 113 7.57 -5.41 -4.35
N ARG A 114 8.76 -5.90 -4.70
CA ARG A 114 10.01 -5.11 -4.69
C ARG A 114 9.99 -3.97 -5.70
N GLY A 115 9.53 -4.25 -6.93
CA GLY A 115 9.37 -3.21 -7.96
C GLY A 115 8.39 -2.12 -7.53
N SER A 116 7.30 -2.50 -6.86
CA SER A 116 6.31 -1.55 -6.36
C SER A 116 6.84 -0.66 -5.23
N GLN A 117 7.78 -1.16 -4.41
CA GLN A 117 8.45 -0.35 -3.39
C GLN A 117 9.25 0.78 -4.03
N GLN A 118 10.11 0.45 -5.02
CA GLN A 118 10.89 1.44 -5.74
C GLN A 118 9.97 2.46 -6.41
N ARG A 119 8.93 1.99 -7.10
CA ARG A 119 7.95 2.85 -7.80
C ARG A 119 7.26 3.83 -6.84
N MET A 120 6.91 3.40 -5.62
CA MET A 120 6.28 4.25 -4.62
C MET A 120 7.25 5.31 -4.08
N VAL A 121 8.50 4.95 -3.81
CA VAL A 121 9.53 5.89 -3.36
C VAL A 121 9.79 6.96 -4.43
N GLU A 122 9.90 6.58 -5.70
CA GLU A 122 10.05 7.50 -6.83
C GLU A 122 8.84 8.44 -6.94
N ALA A 123 7.62 7.94 -6.78
CA ALA A 123 6.41 8.74 -6.82
C ALA A 123 6.36 9.77 -5.67
N LEU A 124 6.72 9.36 -4.45
CA LEU A 124 6.81 10.28 -3.31
C LEU A 124 7.87 11.36 -3.56
N ALA A 125 9.05 10.99 -4.08
CA ALA A 125 10.10 11.94 -4.38
C ALA A 125 9.74 12.95 -5.49
N SER A 126 8.82 12.58 -6.39
CA SER A 126 8.34 13.43 -7.49
C SER A 126 7.11 14.28 -7.13
N LEU A 127 6.52 14.07 -5.93
CA LEU A 127 5.33 14.83 -5.52
C LEU A 127 5.67 16.30 -5.29
N GLU A 128 5.16 17.16 -6.13
CA GLU A 128 5.31 18.62 -5.98
C GLU A 128 4.33 19.15 -4.90
N GLU A 129 4.78 20.16 -4.13
CA GLU A 129 3.97 20.81 -3.09
C GLU A 129 2.64 21.36 -3.65
N SER A 130 2.66 21.92 -4.87
CA SER A 130 1.49 22.43 -5.59
C SER A 130 0.41 21.36 -5.81
N ARG A 131 0.80 20.09 -5.90
CA ARG A 131 -0.11 18.96 -6.10
C ARG A 131 -0.51 18.24 -4.82
N ALA A 132 0.31 18.33 -3.79
CA ALA A 132 0.16 17.53 -2.58
C ALA A 132 -1.20 17.75 -1.87
N GLY A 133 -1.80 18.93 -2.01
CA GLY A 133 -3.13 19.28 -1.49
C GLY A 133 -4.31 18.77 -2.35
N LEU A 134 -4.07 18.24 -3.55
CA LEU A 134 -5.14 17.60 -4.32
C LEU A 134 -5.65 16.37 -3.59
N THR A 135 -6.95 16.05 -3.76
CA THR A 135 -7.60 14.95 -3.07
C THR A 135 -8.06 13.85 -4.01
N VAL A 136 -8.10 12.65 -3.49
CA VAL A 136 -8.75 11.49 -4.11
C VAL A 136 -9.79 10.92 -3.14
N LYS A 137 -10.75 10.16 -3.64
CA LYS A 137 -11.71 9.45 -2.82
C LYS A 137 -11.06 8.17 -2.29
N SER A 138 -11.02 8.01 -0.96
CA SER A 138 -10.52 6.80 -0.33
C SER A 138 -11.46 5.61 -0.57
N THR A 139 -11.02 4.40 -0.23
CA THR A 139 -11.84 3.18 -0.32
C THR A 139 -13.08 3.20 0.58
N VAL A 140 -13.07 4.02 1.64
CA VAL A 140 -14.23 4.23 2.52
C VAL A 140 -15.07 5.46 2.12
N GLY A 141 -14.75 6.09 0.99
CA GLY A 141 -15.53 7.17 0.41
C GLY A 141 -15.18 8.58 0.90
N THR A 142 -14.27 8.74 1.87
CA THR A 142 -13.81 10.05 2.35
C THR A 142 -12.75 10.65 1.45
N PRO A 143 -12.71 11.97 1.22
CA PRO A 143 -11.61 12.61 0.52
C PRO A 143 -10.33 12.55 1.38
N ILE A 144 -9.22 12.21 0.76
CA ILE A 144 -7.87 12.25 1.36
C ILE A 144 -6.93 12.95 0.39
N ASN A 145 -5.97 13.73 0.90
CA ASN A 145 -4.97 14.38 0.05
C ASN A 145 -3.84 13.42 -0.34
N LEU A 146 -2.94 13.86 -1.23
CA LEU A 146 -1.89 12.99 -1.74
C LEU A 146 -0.84 12.62 -0.68
N TYR A 147 -0.61 13.43 0.35
CA TYR A 147 0.17 13.00 1.51
C TYR A 147 -0.49 11.83 2.23
N GLN A 148 -1.81 11.92 2.42
CA GLN A 148 -2.59 10.88 3.10
C GLN A 148 -2.67 9.58 2.30
N VAL A 149 -2.57 9.64 0.96
CA VAL A 149 -2.40 8.44 0.13
C VAL A 149 -1.09 7.71 0.49
N GLY A 150 0.00 8.45 0.73
CA GLY A 150 1.27 7.86 1.18
C GLY A 150 1.16 7.15 2.54
N ILE A 151 0.44 7.76 3.50
CA ILE A 151 0.17 7.13 4.81
C ILE A 151 -0.69 5.90 4.65
N TRP A 152 -1.72 5.98 3.82
CA TRP A 152 -2.62 4.84 3.55
C TRP A 152 -1.83 3.66 2.95
N ALA A 153 -0.88 3.94 2.05
CA ALA A 153 -0.02 2.90 1.48
C ALA A 153 0.79 2.19 2.56
N ALA A 154 1.45 2.92 3.47
CA ALA A 154 2.20 2.33 4.59
C ALA A 154 1.30 1.49 5.51
N ALA A 155 0.11 1.99 5.86
CA ALA A 155 -0.86 1.29 6.68
C ALA A 155 -1.42 0.03 5.99
N HIS A 156 -1.65 0.08 4.68
CA HIS A 156 -2.08 -1.06 3.87
C HIS A 156 -1.04 -2.18 3.87
N VAL A 157 0.24 -1.84 3.68
CA VAL A 157 1.35 -2.79 3.78
C VAL A 157 1.40 -3.42 5.18
N ALA A 158 1.32 -2.61 6.25
CA ALA A 158 1.35 -3.10 7.62
C ALA A 158 0.19 -4.07 7.92
N ARG A 159 -1.01 -3.76 7.45
CA ARG A 159 -2.20 -4.63 7.57
C ARG A 159 -1.98 -5.98 6.91
N HIS A 160 -1.48 -5.97 5.68
CA HIS A 160 -1.23 -7.21 4.93
C HIS A 160 -0.02 -7.99 5.46
N ASN A 161 0.98 -7.32 6.03
CA ASN A 161 2.06 -8.00 6.76
C ASN A 161 1.51 -8.78 7.97
N ALA A 162 0.53 -8.24 8.69
CA ALA A 162 -0.17 -8.97 9.75
C ALA A 162 -1.00 -10.16 9.21
N GLN A 163 -1.58 -10.03 8.01
CA GLN A 163 -2.26 -11.15 7.34
C GLN A 163 -1.29 -12.26 6.96
N ILE A 164 -0.14 -11.93 6.37
CA ILE A 164 0.93 -12.88 6.03
C ILE A 164 1.43 -13.58 7.30
N LYS A 165 1.67 -12.83 8.38
CA LYS A 165 2.06 -13.39 9.69
C LYS A 165 1.12 -14.52 10.14
N ARG A 166 -0.18 -14.26 10.08
CA ARG A 166 -1.19 -15.28 10.43
C ARG A 166 -1.17 -16.48 9.48
N GLY A 167 -1.03 -16.23 8.17
CA GLY A 167 -0.97 -17.28 7.16
C GLY A 167 0.24 -18.20 7.30
N LEU A 168 1.37 -17.66 7.78
CA LEU A 168 2.59 -18.43 8.04
C LEU A 168 2.62 -19.10 9.43
N GLY A 169 1.67 -18.78 10.31
CA GLY A 169 1.63 -19.34 11.67
C GLY A 169 2.72 -18.83 12.62
N VAL A 170 3.26 -17.63 12.38
CA VAL A 170 4.37 -17.03 13.14
C VAL A 170 4.01 -15.67 13.78
#